data_32d10e3bff9f7bc914cf7a904b0f6252
#
_entry.id   32d10e3bff9f7bc914cf7a904b0f6252
#
_cell.length_a   1.000
_cell.length_b   1.000
_cell.length_c   1.000
_cell.angle_alpha   90.00
_cell.angle_beta   90.00
_cell.angle_gamma   90.00
#
_symmetry.space_group_name_H-M   'P 1'
#
loop_
_entity.id
_entity.type
_entity.pdbx_description
1 polymer ?
#
loop_
_entity_poly.entity_id
_entity_poly.type
_entity_poly.pdbx_seq_one_letter_code
_entity_poly.pdbx_strand_id
1 'polypeptide(L)'
;MKVHSYFSETGRDLIMEYIDSLTEDERIDALSILECIEKDEFEKIFFKRWEKKIYEVYFRKHNRIFYVTVDKENIYLLHACRKQKNQTEKKDKNIIKKRAKELGRLLNKKII
;
A
#
# COMPACT_ATOMS: atom_id res chain seq x y z
N MET A 1 -6.51 -11.88 -6.53
CA MET A 1 -5.64 -10.85 -7.13
C MET A 1 -4.18 -11.11 -6.77
N LYS A 2 -3.28 -10.75 -7.64
CA LYS A 2 -1.85 -10.78 -7.31
C LYS A 2 -1.46 -9.48 -6.63
N VAL A 3 -0.82 -9.59 -5.49
CA VAL A 3 -0.33 -8.45 -4.72
C VAL A 3 1.17 -8.31 -4.96
N HIS A 4 1.56 -7.16 -5.51
CA HIS A 4 2.96 -6.86 -5.79
C HIS A 4 3.47 -5.84 -4.77
N SER A 5 4.54 -6.18 -4.08
CA SER A 5 5.16 -5.27 -3.15
C SER A 5 6.05 -4.25 -3.87
N TYR A 6 6.47 -3.21 -3.18
CA TYR A 6 7.43 -2.24 -3.73
C TYR A 6 8.84 -2.60 -3.29
N PHE A 7 9.71 -2.76 -4.27
CA PHE A 7 11.13 -3.08 -4.03
C PHE A 7 12.00 -1.88 -4.35
N SER A 8 12.99 -1.64 -3.49
CA SER A 8 14.01 -0.63 -3.73
C SER A 8 14.94 -1.05 -4.87
N GLU A 9 15.77 -0.12 -5.35
CA GLU A 9 16.77 -0.41 -6.39
C GLU A 9 17.73 -1.53 -5.98
N THR A 10 17.96 -1.70 -4.67
CA THR A 10 18.82 -2.75 -4.15
C THR A 10 18.09 -4.06 -3.87
N GLY A 11 16.82 -4.16 -4.25
CA GLY A 11 16.04 -5.39 -4.11
C GLY A 11 15.40 -5.60 -2.75
N ARG A 12 15.29 -4.55 -1.92
CA ARG A 12 14.64 -4.64 -0.62
C ARG A 12 13.13 -4.47 -0.77
N ASP A 13 12.37 -5.37 -0.16
CA ASP A 13 10.91 -5.25 -0.08
C ASP A 13 10.55 -4.27 1.03
N LEU A 14 10.32 -3.02 0.66
CA LEU A 14 10.10 -1.94 1.61
C LEU A 14 8.77 -2.05 2.35
N ILE A 15 7.78 -2.69 1.75
CA ILE A 15 6.48 -2.91 2.40
C ILE A 15 6.64 -3.95 3.50
N MET A 16 7.26 -5.08 3.19
CA MET A 16 7.49 -6.13 4.20
C MET A 16 8.43 -5.68 5.30
N GLU A 17 9.41 -4.82 5.01
CA GLU A 17 10.27 -4.24 6.05
C GLU A 17 9.44 -3.45 7.05
N TYR A 18 8.48 -2.66 6.58
CA TYR A 18 7.59 -1.94 7.47
C TYR A 18 6.77 -2.92 8.33
N ILE A 19 6.18 -3.92 7.71
CA ILE A 19 5.34 -4.92 8.39
C ILE A 19 6.16 -5.66 9.45
N ASP A 20 7.38 -6.06 9.11
CA ASP A 20 8.26 -6.78 10.04
C ASP A 20 8.70 -5.92 11.23
N SER A 21 8.66 -4.60 11.09
CA SER A 21 8.99 -3.67 12.19
C SER A 21 7.86 -3.47 13.19
N LEU A 22 6.67 -3.95 12.89
CA LEU A 22 5.48 -3.76 13.73
C LEU A 22 5.47 -4.72 14.92
N THR A 23 4.63 -4.41 15.91
CA THR A 23 4.35 -5.37 16.99
C THR A 23 3.75 -6.64 16.40
N GLU A 24 3.77 -7.73 17.17
CA GLU A 24 3.24 -9.00 16.69
C GLU A 24 1.77 -8.89 16.26
N ASP A 25 0.93 -8.25 17.07
CA ASP A 25 -0.49 -8.09 16.74
C ASP A 25 -0.71 -7.25 15.49
N GLU A 26 0.03 -6.16 15.35
CA GLU A 26 -0.06 -5.30 14.16
C GLU A 26 0.40 -6.04 12.91
N ARG A 27 1.47 -6.83 13.03
CA ARG A 27 1.99 -7.63 11.92
C ARG A 27 1.00 -8.68 11.46
N ILE A 28 0.36 -9.36 12.40
CA ILE A 28 -0.70 -10.34 12.08
C ILE A 28 -1.83 -9.66 11.33
N ASP A 29 -2.27 -8.49 11.79
CA ASP A 29 -3.31 -7.74 11.11
C ASP A 29 -2.89 -7.34 9.70
N ALA A 30 -1.66 -6.87 9.52
CA ALA A 30 -1.15 -6.50 8.21
C ALA A 30 -1.15 -7.68 7.24
N LEU A 31 -0.66 -8.83 7.67
CA LEU A 31 -0.63 -10.04 6.84
C LEU A 31 -2.04 -10.53 6.51
N SER A 32 -2.96 -10.44 7.46
CA SER A 32 -4.37 -10.78 7.24
C SER A 32 -5.00 -9.86 6.20
N ILE A 33 -4.69 -8.57 6.24
CA ILE A 33 -5.17 -7.61 5.25
C ILE A 33 -4.67 -7.95 3.86
N LEU A 34 -3.38 -8.25 3.72
CA LEU A 34 -2.81 -8.63 2.43
C LEU A 34 -3.46 -9.91 1.89
N GLU A 35 -3.76 -10.87 2.76
CA GLU A 35 -4.48 -12.08 2.37
C GLU A 35 -5.89 -11.76 1.88
N CYS A 36 -6.60 -10.87 2.57
CA CYS A 36 -7.94 -10.42 2.13
C CYS A 36 -7.88 -9.77 0.74
N ILE A 37 -6.85 -8.95 0.49
CA ILE A 37 -6.66 -8.33 -0.82
C ILE A 37 -6.42 -9.39 -1.89
N GLU A 38 -5.57 -10.39 -1.62
CA GLU A 38 -5.30 -11.49 -2.55
C GLU A 38 -6.56 -12.27 -2.90
N LYS A 39 -7.44 -12.46 -1.92
CA LYS A 39 -8.70 -13.20 -2.10
C LYS A 39 -9.85 -12.32 -2.58
N ASP A 40 -9.59 -11.05 -2.86
CA ASP A 40 -10.61 -10.08 -3.28
C ASP A 40 -11.74 -9.90 -2.24
N GLU A 41 -11.37 -9.98 -0.96
CA GLU A 41 -12.30 -9.85 0.17
C GLU A 41 -12.24 -8.46 0.80
N PHE A 42 -12.44 -7.43 -0.02
CA PHE A 42 -12.34 -6.03 0.43
C PHE A 42 -13.39 -5.65 1.47
N GLU A 43 -14.50 -6.36 1.55
CA GLU A 43 -15.52 -6.13 2.57
C GLU A 43 -15.03 -6.42 4.00
N LYS A 44 -13.91 -7.11 4.13
CA LYS A 44 -13.33 -7.46 5.44
C LYS A 44 -12.28 -6.48 5.94
N ILE A 45 -11.92 -5.48 5.14
CA ILE A 45 -10.87 -4.52 5.48
C ILE A 45 -11.39 -3.09 5.43
N PHE A 46 -10.70 -2.20 6.15
CA PHE A 46 -11.00 -0.76 6.11
C PHE A 46 -10.11 -0.10 5.09
N PHE A 47 -10.73 0.46 4.05
CA PHE A 47 -9.99 1.16 3.01
C PHE A 47 -10.77 2.38 2.56
N LYS A 48 -10.06 3.33 1.96
CA LYS A 48 -10.67 4.51 1.37
C LYS A 48 -9.81 5.01 0.21
N ARG A 49 -10.43 5.75 -0.69
CA ARG A 49 -9.70 6.41 -1.76
C ARG A 49 -8.86 7.55 -1.19
N TRP A 50 -7.60 7.60 -1.63
CA TRP A 50 -6.68 8.66 -1.22
C TRP A 50 -6.62 9.77 -2.27
N GLU A 51 -6.08 9.49 -3.44
CA GLU A 51 -6.05 10.41 -4.57
C GLU A 51 -6.07 9.60 -5.87
N LYS A 52 -6.88 10.05 -6.83
CA LYS A 52 -6.97 9.43 -8.17
C LYS A 52 -7.23 7.93 -8.07
N LYS A 53 -6.30 7.11 -8.55
CA LYS A 53 -6.44 5.64 -8.52
C LYS A 53 -5.76 5.01 -7.31
N ILE A 54 -5.25 5.82 -6.40
CA ILE A 54 -4.54 5.35 -5.21
C ILE A 54 -5.50 5.27 -4.04
N TYR A 55 -5.48 4.13 -3.36
CA TYR A 55 -6.29 3.86 -2.18
C TYR A 55 -5.39 3.62 -0.99
N GLU A 56 -5.93 3.78 0.22
CA GLU A 56 -5.24 3.40 1.44
C GLU A 56 -6.06 2.42 2.24
N VAL A 57 -5.38 1.41 2.78
CA VAL A 57 -5.89 0.50 3.79
C VAL A 57 -5.38 1.02 5.12
N TYR A 58 -6.24 1.02 6.15
CA TYR A 58 -5.82 1.45 7.46
C TYR A 58 -6.21 0.41 8.51
N PHE A 59 -5.34 0.27 9.53
CA PHE A 59 -5.56 -0.68 10.61
C PHE A 59 -4.87 -0.20 11.88
N ARG A 60 -5.42 -0.58 13.02
CA ARG A 60 -4.88 -0.20 14.34
C ARG A 60 -4.64 1.32 14.45
N LYS A 61 -5.60 2.14 13.97
CA LYS A 61 -5.63 3.60 13.99
C LYS A 61 -4.52 4.28 13.19
N HIS A 62 -3.28 3.81 13.29
CA HIS A 62 -2.12 4.57 12.80
C HIS A 62 -1.44 3.97 11.59
N ASN A 63 -1.66 2.70 11.31
CA ASN A 63 -0.96 2.05 10.20
C ASN A 63 -1.71 2.25 8.89
N ARG A 64 -0.96 2.55 7.83
CA ARG A 64 -1.50 2.76 6.49
C ARG A 64 -0.68 2.01 5.46
N ILE A 65 -1.37 1.39 4.50
CA ILE A 65 -0.74 0.83 3.30
C ILE A 65 -1.44 1.44 2.11
N PHE A 66 -0.67 2.08 1.24
CA PHE A 66 -1.18 2.72 0.03
C PHE A 66 -0.99 1.80 -1.16
N TYR A 67 -2.02 1.64 -1.98
CA TYR A 67 -2.00 0.72 -3.09
C TYR A 67 -2.75 1.27 -4.30
N VAL A 68 -2.50 0.67 -5.45
CA VAL A 68 -3.21 0.96 -6.68
C VAL A 68 -3.65 -0.35 -7.32
N THR A 69 -4.90 -0.40 -7.78
CA THR A 69 -5.41 -1.53 -8.57
C THR A 69 -5.15 -1.18 -10.04
N VAL A 70 -4.25 -1.91 -10.66
CA VAL A 70 -3.83 -1.65 -12.04
C VAL A 70 -4.82 -2.26 -13.03
N ASP A 71 -5.27 -3.47 -12.74
CA ASP A 71 -6.26 -4.20 -13.54
C ASP A 71 -7.02 -5.17 -12.65
N LYS A 72 -7.82 -6.07 -13.25
CA LYS A 72 -8.64 -7.01 -12.49
C LYS A 72 -7.84 -8.05 -11.72
N GLU A 73 -6.56 -8.22 -12.05
CA GLU A 73 -5.74 -9.28 -11.48
C GLU A 73 -4.57 -8.78 -10.63
N ASN A 74 -4.21 -7.50 -10.76
CA ASN A 74 -2.98 -6.98 -10.17
C ASN A 74 -3.19 -5.74 -9.31
N ILE A 75 -2.71 -5.82 -8.07
CA ILE A 75 -2.62 -4.71 -7.14
C ILE A 75 -1.14 -4.48 -6.83
N TYR A 76 -0.73 -3.22 -6.81
CA TYR A 76 0.63 -2.82 -6.45
C TYR A 76 0.60 -2.01 -5.17
N LEU A 77 1.35 -2.46 -4.17
CA LEU A 77 1.55 -1.73 -2.92
C LEU A 77 2.63 -0.68 -3.16
N LEU A 78 2.33 0.57 -2.82
CA LEU A 78 3.24 1.68 -3.07
C LEU A 78 4.03 2.10 -1.85
N HIS A 79 3.39 2.13 -0.69
CA HIS A 79 4.00 2.68 0.52
C HIS A 79 3.27 2.16 1.75
N ALA A 80 4.01 2.02 2.84
CA ALA A 80 3.44 1.71 4.14
C ALA A 80 4.06 2.67 5.15
N CYS A 81 3.23 3.20 6.04
CA CYS A 81 3.70 4.17 7.02
C CYS A 81 2.77 4.22 8.23
N ARG A 82 3.28 4.83 9.30
CA ARG A 82 2.49 5.16 10.48
C ARG A 82 1.98 6.60 10.33
N LYS A 83 0.68 6.78 10.47
CA LYS A 83 0.02 8.06 10.30
C LYS A 83 -0.66 8.45 11.61
N GLN A 84 -0.18 9.51 12.25
CA GLN A 84 -0.71 9.95 13.53
C GLN A 84 -1.78 11.03 13.42
N LYS A 85 -1.92 11.64 12.25
CA LYS A 85 -2.92 12.67 11.95
C LYS A 85 -3.83 12.19 10.83
N ASN A 86 -4.98 12.85 10.69
CA ASN A 86 -5.94 12.50 9.63
C ASN A 86 -5.39 12.73 8.22
N GLN A 87 -4.41 13.61 8.08
CA GLN A 87 -3.80 13.92 6.79
C GLN A 87 -2.47 13.20 6.63
N THR A 88 -2.20 12.73 5.41
CA THR A 88 -0.93 12.13 5.05
C THR A 88 0.17 13.19 5.13
N GLU A 89 1.25 12.88 5.84
CA GLU A 89 2.39 13.79 5.93
C GLU A 89 3.03 14.03 4.57
N LYS A 90 3.61 15.22 4.39
CA LYS A 90 4.18 15.64 3.11
C LYS A 90 5.23 14.66 2.60
N LYS A 91 6.11 14.16 3.47
CA LYS A 91 7.15 13.21 3.06
C LYS A 91 6.56 11.92 2.50
N ASP A 92 5.51 11.39 3.16
CA ASP A 92 4.84 10.18 2.72
C ASP A 92 4.09 10.42 1.41
N LYS A 93 3.43 11.55 1.30
CA LYS A 93 2.73 11.95 0.08
C LYS A 93 3.68 12.02 -1.11
N ASN A 94 4.86 12.60 -0.91
CA ASN A 94 5.88 12.69 -1.98
C ASN A 94 6.37 11.31 -2.40
N ILE A 95 6.60 10.41 -1.45
CA ILE A 95 7.02 9.03 -1.73
C ILE A 95 5.95 8.30 -2.54
N ILE A 96 4.69 8.39 -2.10
CA ILE A 96 3.57 7.72 -2.78
C ILE A 96 3.46 8.20 -4.22
N LYS A 97 3.50 9.51 -4.43
CA LYS A 97 3.38 10.09 -5.78
C LYS A 97 4.54 9.71 -6.68
N LYS A 98 5.76 9.72 -6.14
CA LYS A 98 6.95 9.31 -6.89
C LYS A 98 6.83 7.87 -7.35
N ARG A 99 6.48 6.97 -6.43
CA ARG A 99 6.35 5.54 -6.74
C ARG A 99 5.21 5.25 -7.70
N ALA A 100 4.09 5.99 -7.58
CA ALA A 100 2.99 5.86 -8.52
C ALA A 100 3.40 6.26 -9.94
N LYS A 101 4.18 7.34 -10.08
CA LYS A 101 4.71 7.76 -11.37
C LYS A 101 5.68 6.74 -11.97
N GLU A 102 6.56 6.20 -11.15
CA GLU A 102 7.48 5.15 -11.59
C GLU A 102 6.72 3.93 -12.11
N LEU A 103 5.72 3.49 -11.36
CA LEU A 103 4.87 2.36 -11.75
C LEU A 103 4.14 2.65 -13.06
N GLY A 104 3.60 3.85 -13.19
CA GLY A 104 2.92 4.26 -14.43
C GLY A 104 3.82 4.16 -15.66
N ARG A 105 5.09 4.58 -15.51
CA ARG A 105 6.07 4.46 -16.60
C ARG A 105 6.39 3.01 -16.91
N LEU A 106 6.62 2.18 -15.89
CA LEU A 106 6.94 0.76 -16.08
C LEU A 106 5.81 0.00 -16.77
N LEU A 107 4.57 0.31 -16.43
CA LEU A 107 3.40 -0.39 -16.96
C LEU A 107 2.79 0.31 -18.17
N ASN A 108 3.33 1.46 -18.57
CA ASN A 108 2.78 2.31 -19.61
C ASN A 108 1.30 2.60 -19.40
N LYS A 109 0.96 2.99 -18.16
CA LYS A 109 -0.41 3.33 -17.76
C LYS A 109 -0.43 4.63 -16.96
N LYS A 110 -1.52 5.38 -17.08
CA LYS A 110 -1.71 6.60 -16.31
C LYS A 110 -2.30 6.22 -14.94
N ILE A 111 -1.52 6.38 -13.89
CA ILE A 111 -1.94 6.09 -12.52
C ILE A 111 -2.24 7.37 -11.73
N ILE A 112 -1.51 8.44 -12.02
CA ILE A 112 -1.64 9.69 -11.28
C ILE A 112 -1.63 10.88 -12.23
#